data_20f00999911962b4ccb508e8cad5e9a2
#
_entry.id   20f00999911962b4ccb508e8cad5e9a2
#
_cell.length_a   1.000
_cell.length_b   1.000
_cell.length_c   1.000
_cell.angle_alpha   90.00
_cell.angle_beta   90.00
_cell.angle_gamma   90.00
#
_symmetry.space_group_name_H-M   'P 1'
#
loop_
_entity.id
_entity.type
_entity.pdbx_description
1 polymer ?
#
loop_
_entity_poly.entity_id
_entity_poly.type
_entity_poly.pdbx_seq_one_letter_code
_entity_poly.pdbx_strand_id
1 'polypeptide(L)'
;MGFVENRWGMRVCFAALGVVVLAVCGASAAVLQNPPQPAGQPNAKAANDLPPHQMVRTTQYRLCVAGVALAAPPMLLFSPEILTIAADRGLPEQWAPLCVAVGSAASAAGRLLCPAASDHWGRKPVLYGVYAALAAGSIGFAFAQGWWVLAAYCVLTCFYSGGAAVQPALNTDLFGLAHAGVNYGLIALGMSAGSLLSYAGSQLLDLPARHMLAVASAVAGGICFLFVKPVATVEKQQGNG
;
A
#
# COMPACT_ATOMS: atom_id res chain seq x y z
N MET A 1 -12.16 -0.53 23.11
CA MET A 1 -10.88 -0.84 23.78
C MET A 1 -10.75 -0.19 25.16
N GLY A 2 -11.12 1.08 25.38
CA GLY A 2 -10.98 1.75 26.68
C GLY A 2 -11.60 1.07 27.89
N PHE A 3 -12.72 0.32 27.74
CA PHE A 3 -13.38 -0.37 28.86
C PHE A 3 -12.58 -1.57 29.38
N VAL A 4 -11.92 -2.32 28.48
CA VAL A 4 -11.11 -3.50 28.85
C VAL A 4 -9.74 -3.06 29.36
N GLU A 5 -9.20 -2.00 28.80
CA GLU A 5 -7.93 -1.41 29.22
C GLU A 5 -7.94 -0.91 30.66
N ASN A 6 -9.02 -0.27 31.08
CA ASN A 6 -9.20 0.22 32.45
C ASN A 6 -9.36 -0.89 33.50
N ARG A 7 -9.80 -2.09 33.11
CA ARG A 7 -10.11 -3.17 34.06
C ARG A 7 -9.03 -4.26 34.14
N TRP A 8 -8.30 -4.52 33.05
CA TRP A 8 -7.45 -5.70 32.91
C TRP A 8 -6.01 -5.36 32.52
N GLY A 9 -5.74 -4.09 32.21
CA GLY A 9 -4.42 -3.64 31.76
C GLY A 9 -4.11 -3.95 30.30
N MET A 10 -3.26 -3.14 29.71
CA MET A 10 -2.92 -3.19 28.28
C MET A 10 -2.34 -4.56 27.84
N ARG A 11 -1.55 -5.22 28.70
CA ARG A 11 -0.94 -6.53 28.40
C ARG A 11 -1.98 -7.63 28.17
N VAL A 12 -3.03 -7.65 29.00
CA VAL A 12 -4.12 -8.64 28.88
C VAL A 12 -4.96 -8.40 27.64
N CYS A 13 -5.20 -7.12 27.27
CA CYS A 13 -5.89 -6.77 26.04
C CYS A 13 -5.16 -7.29 24.80
N PHE A 14 -3.83 -7.06 24.71
CA PHE A 14 -3.03 -7.55 23.59
C PHE A 14 -2.93 -9.08 23.58
N ALA A 15 -2.80 -9.73 24.72
CA ALA A 15 -2.77 -11.18 24.80
C ALA A 15 -4.12 -11.79 24.34
N ALA A 16 -5.25 -11.24 24.79
CA ALA A 16 -6.58 -11.69 24.38
C ALA A 16 -6.79 -11.49 22.87
N LEU A 17 -6.41 -10.33 22.34
CA LEU A 17 -6.48 -10.07 20.91
C LEU A 17 -5.61 -11.06 20.12
N GLY A 18 -4.39 -11.34 20.59
CA GLY A 18 -3.49 -12.32 19.98
C GLY A 18 -4.09 -13.72 19.94
N VAL A 19 -4.70 -14.17 21.03
CA VAL A 19 -5.40 -15.48 21.09
C VAL A 19 -6.56 -15.51 20.09
N VAL A 20 -7.39 -14.48 20.03
CA VAL A 20 -8.50 -14.40 19.07
C VAL A 20 -8.02 -14.47 17.63
N VAL A 21 -6.97 -13.70 17.29
CA VAL A 21 -6.37 -13.70 15.95
C VAL A 21 -5.81 -15.08 15.61
N LEU A 22 -5.07 -15.72 16.53
CA LEU A 22 -4.54 -17.08 16.32
C LEU A 22 -5.65 -18.10 16.13
N ALA A 23 -6.72 -18.04 16.91
CA ALA A 23 -7.87 -18.95 16.78
C ALA A 23 -8.57 -18.78 15.42
N VAL A 24 -8.84 -17.55 15.01
CA VAL A 24 -9.49 -17.24 13.72
C VAL A 24 -8.60 -17.65 12.55
N CYS A 25 -7.31 -17.29 12.59
CA CYS A 25 -6.36 -17.68 11.53
C CYS A 25 -6.17 -19.20 11.46
N GLY A 26 -6.09 -19.88 12.60
CA GLY A 26 -5.98 -21.34 12.65
C GLY A 26 -7.20 -22.05 12.10
N ALA A 27 -8.42 -21.60 12.48
CA ALA A 27 -9.67 -22.12 11.93
C ALA A 27 -9.76 -21.86 10.42
N SER A 28 -9.40 -20.66 9.95
CA SER A 28 -9.40 -20.33 8.53
C SER A 28 -8.40 -21.19 7.75
N ALA A 29 -7.19 -21.40 8.28
CA ALA A 29 -6.18 -22.24 7.64
C ALA A 29 -6.60 -23.70 7.51
N ALA A 30 -7.38 -24.22 8.46
CA ALA A 30 -7.93 -25.60 8.42
C ALA A 30 -8.99 -25.79 7.33
N VAL A 31 -9.71 -24.71 6.97
CA VAL A 31 -10.80 -24.76 5.97
C VAL A 31 -10.31 -24.42 4.56
N LEU A 32 -9.28 -23.58 4.45
CA LEU A 32 -8.72 -23.13 3.17
C LEU A 32 -8.01 -24.30 2.47
N GLN A 33 -8.52 -24.68 1.30
CA GLN A 33 -7.89 -25.63 0.40
C GLN A 33 -7.51 -24.93 -0.90
N ASN A 34 -6.38 -25.32 -1.48
CA ASN A 34 -6.05 -24.83 -2.80
C ASN A 34 -7.08 -25.35 -3.84
N PRO A 35 -7.60 -24.47 -4.71
CA PRO A 35 -8.50 -24.92 -5.76
C PRO A 35 -7.80 -25.97 -6.64
N PRO A 36 -8.51 -27.04 -7.08
CA PRO A 36 -7.94 -28.04 -7.97
C PRO A 36 -7.46 -27.35 -9.24
N GLN A 37 -6.20 -27.58 -9.60
CA GLN A 37 -5.67 -27.05 -10.85
C GLN A 37 -6.39 -27.77 -12.02
N PRO A 38 -6.95 -27.03 -12.99
CA PRO A 38 -7.55 -27.66 -14.17
C PRO A 38 -6.48 -28.45 -14.91
N ALA A 39 -6.64 -29.77 -14.94
CA ALA A 39 -5.75 -30.63 -15.69
C ALA A 39 -5.85 -30.26 -17.18
N GLY A 40 -4.74 -29.85 -17.79
CA GLY A 40 -4.62 -29.69 -19.24
C GLY A 40 -4.76 -28.28 -19.82
N GLN A 41 -4.88 -27.21 -19.01
CA GLN A 41 -4.63 -25.89 -19.58
C GLN A 41 -3.11 -25.62 -19.57
N PRO A 42 -2.46 -25.52 -20.75
CA PRO A 42 -1.11 -24.98 -20.79
C PRO A 42 -1.20 -23.59 -20.15
N ASN A 43 -0.43 -23.35 -19.10
CA ASN A 43 -0.34 -22.04 -18.48
C ASN A 43 0.10 -21.04 -19.57
N ALA A 44 -0.83 -20.40 -20.24
CA ALA A 44 -0.53 -19.33 -21.21
C ALA A 44 0.24 -18.17 -20.56
N LYS A 45 0.34 -18.15 -19.23
CA LYS A 45 1.15 -17.22 -18.43
C LYS A 45 2.46 -17.83 -17.91
N ALA A 46 2.74 -19.10 -18.16
CA ALA A 46 3.99 -19.76 -17.71
C ALA A 46 5.25 -19.18 -18.37
N ALA A 47 5.11 -18.47 -19.48
CA ALA A 47 6.22 -17.86 -20.21
C ALA A 47 6.97 -16.77 -19.42
N ASN A 48 6.39 -16.24 -18.32
CA ASN A 48 6.98 -15.15 -17.53
C ASN A 48 7.27 -15.53 -16.08
N ASP A 49 7.25 -16.82 -15.72
CA ASP A 49 7.49 -17.24 -14.33
C ASP A 49 8.97 -17.03 -13.95
N LEU A 50 9.25 -15.92 -13.29
CA LEU A 50 10.58 -15.59 -12.81
C LEU A 50 10.79 -16.07 -11.37
N PRO A 51 11.83 -16.88 -11.10
CA PRO A 51 12.20 -17.25 -9.76
C PRO A 51 12.73 -16.03 -8.98
N PRO A 52 12.57 -15.99 -7.65
CA PRO A 52 12.89 -14.82 -6.82
C PRO A 52 14.32 -14.28 -7.03
N HIS A 53 15.31 -15.18 -7.16
CA HIS A 53 16.72 -14.79 -7.34
C HIS A 53 16.99 -14.10 -8.68
N GLN A 54 16.21 -14.38 -9.72
CA GLN A 54 16.29 -13.65 -11.00
C GLN A 54 15.49 -12.35 -10.94
N MET A 55 14.30 -12.39 -10.34
CA MET A 55 13.43 -11.23 -10.20
C MET A 55 14.14 -10.06 -9.52
N VAL A 56 14.83 -10.28 -8.38
CA VAL A 56 15.52 -9.21 -7.63
C VAL A 56 16.62 -8.50 -8.41
N ARG A 57 17.13 -9.13 -9.48
CA ARG A 57 18.14 -8.54 -10.36
C ARG A 57 17.52 -7.64 -11.43
N THR A 58 16.22 -7.71 -11.64
CA THR A 58 15.53 -6.95 -12.69
C THR A 58 15.38 -5.48 -12.29
N THR A 59 15.44 -4.59 -13.28
CA THR A 59 15.12 -3.17 -13.07
C THR A 59 13.66 -3.00 -12.66
N GLN A 60 12.77 -3.86 -13.15
CA GLN A 60 11.34 -3.82 -12.83
C GLN A 60 11.09 -4.05 -11.33
N TYR A 61 11.79 -5.01 -10.72
CA TYR A 61 11.73 -5.23 -9.27
C TYR A 61 12.15 -3.97 -8.49
N ARG A 62 13.29 -3.38 -8.86
CA ARG A 62 13.80 -2.16 -8.18
C ARG A 62 12.83 -0.99 -8.29
N LEU A 63 12.21 -0.82 -9.47
CA LEU A 63 11.20 0.21 -9.69
C LEU A 63 9.92 -0.05 -8.87
N CYS A 64 9.46 -1.29 -8.79
CA CYS A 64 8.31 -1.66 -7.96
C CYS A 64 8.59 -1.42 -6.47
N VAL A 65 9.75 -1.85 -5.95
CA VAL A 65 10.15 -1.62 -4.56
C VAL A 65 10.24 -0.13 -4.26
N ALA A 66 10.90 0.65 -5.12
CA ALA A 66 11.01 2.09 -4.96
C ALA A 66 9.64 2.77 -5.01
N GLY A 67 8.80 2.41 -5.98
CA GLY A 67 7.45 2.94 -6.08
C GLY A 67 6.63 2.66 -4.82
N VAL A 68 6.62 1.42 -4.35
CA VAL A 68 5.91 1.04 -3.10
C VAL A 68 6.44 1.81 -1.89
N ALA A 69 7.78 1.96 -1.77
CA ALA A 69 8.39 2.74 -0.69
C ALA A 69 7.96 4.21 -0.72
N LEU A 70 7.93 4.80 -1.91
CA LEU A 70 7.59 6.21 -2.12
C LEU A 70 6.08 6.51 -2.01
N ALA A 71 5.21 5.49 -1.99
CA ALA A 71 3.79 5.66 -1.68
C ALA A 71 3.51 5.90 -0.19
N ALA A 72 4.44 5.55 0.70
CA ALA A 72 4.23 5.59 2.14
C ALA A 72 4.23 7.00 2.77
N PRO A 73 5.17 7.92 2.43
CA PRO A 73 5.26 9.23 3.06
C PRO A 73 3.98 10.08 2.99
N PRO A 74 3.22 10.15 1.88
CA PRO A 74 1.96 10.90 1.82
C PRO A 74 0.99 10.60 2.94
N MET A 75 0.96 9.35 3.39
CA MET A 75 0.05 8.88 4.42
C MET A 75 0.74 8.76 5.79
N LEU A 76 1.91 8.11 5.86
CA LEU A 76 2.52 7.71 7.12
C LEU A 76 3.21 8.85 7.87
N LEU A 77 3.54 9.96 7.19
CA LEU A 77 4.06 11.16 7.87
C LEU A 77 3.02 11.83 8.77
N PHE A 78 1.74 11.72 8.45
CA PHE A 78 0.68 12.45 9.12
C PHE A 78 -0.26 11.56 9.93
N SER A 79 -0.39 10.29 9.56
CA SER A 79 -1.33 9.35 10.20
C SER A 79 -1.14 9.20 11.72
N PRO A 80 0.09 9.12 12.27
CA PRO A 80 0.28 9.00 13.71
C PRO A 80 -0.17 10.26 14.50
N GLU A 81 -0.08 11.42 13.86
CA GLU A 81 -0.34 12.74 14.49
C GLU A 81 -1.66 13.36 14.01
N ILE A 82 -2.51 12.60 13.28
CA ILE A 82 -3.69 13.16 12.62
C ILE A 82 -4.66 13.83 13.60
N LEU A 83 -4.80 13.32 14.81
CA LEU A 83 -5.68 13.90 15.82
C LEU A 83 -5.20 15.30 16.22
N THR A 84 -3.91 15.44 16.49
CA THR A 84 -3.28 16.71 16.87
C THR A 84 -3.34 17.69 15.70
N ILE A 85 -2.95 17.25 14.48
CA ILE A 85 -2.98 18.10 13.28
C ILE A 85 -4.40 18.61 12.99
N ALA A 86 -5.41 17.76 13.16
CA ALA A 86 -6.80 18.14 12.92
C ALA A 86 -7.28 19.18 13.94
N ALA A 87 -6.94 19.03 15.23
CA ALA A 87 -7.28 19.98 16.28
C ALA A 87 -6.56 21.33 16.07
N ASP A 88 -5.26 21.31 15.81
CA ASP A 88 -4.45 22.52 15.57
C ASP A 88 -4.92 23.31 14.34
N ARG A 89 -5.54 22.62 13.36
CA ARG A 89 -6.08 23.24 12.14
C ARG A 89 -7.56 23.61 12.24
N GLY A 90 -8.11 23.68 13.46
CA GLY A 90 -9.45 24.21 13.71
C GLY A 90 -10.59 23.20 13.56
N LEU A 91 -10.31 21.89 13.50
CA LEU A 91 -11.36 20.90 13.70
C LEU A 91 -11.67 20.80 15.20
N PRO A 92 -12.96 20.95 15.64
CA PRO A 92 -13.27 20.85 17.05
C PRO A 92 -12.77 19.53 17.64
N GLU A 93 -12.13 19.57 18.81
CA GLU A 93 -11.41 18.45 19.41
C GLU A 93 -12.30 17.20 19.59
N GLN A 94 -13.58 17.40 19.90
CA GLN A 94 -14.57 16.33 20.00
C GLN A 94 -14.77 15.54 18.69
N TRP A 95 -14.45 16.12 17.53
CA TRP A 95 -14.58 15.51 16.19
C TRP A 95 -13.25 14.98 15.63
N ALA A 96 -12.12 15.28 16.26
CA ALA A 96 -10.82 14.79 15.81
C ALA A 96 -10.76 13.26 15.66
N PRO A 97 -11.36 12.43 16.57
CA PRO A 97 -11.41 10.97 16.39
C PRO A 97 -12.15 10.52 15.14
N LEU A 98 -13.03 11.36 14.60
CA LEU A 98 -13.74 11.07 13.34
C LEU A 98 -12.76 10.90 12.16
N CYS A 99 -11.63 11.63 12.16
CA CYS A 99 -10.59 11.48 11.15
C CYS A 99 -10.09 10.04 11.07
N VAL A 100 -9.88 9.38 12.21
CA VAL A 100 -9.43 7.98 12.24
C VAL A 100 -10.52 7.04 11.75
N ALA A 101 -11.77 7.22 12.21
CA ALA A 101 -12.89 6.37 11.83
C ALA A 101 -13.20 6.46 10.33
N VAL A 102 -13.38 7.69 9.82
CA VAL A 102 -13.70 7.92 8.40
C VAL A 102 -12.50 7.61 7.51
N GLY A 103 -11.27 7.92 7.96
CA GLY A 103 -10.03 7.52 7.28
C GLY A 103 -9.93 6.00 7.14
N SER A 104 -10.30 5.23 8.17
CA SER A 104 -10.32 3.77 8.11
C SER A 104 -11.37 3.25 7.11
N ALA A 105 -12.57 3.86 7.08
CA ALA A 105 -13.59 3.54 6.10
C ALA A 105 -13.12 3.88 4.66
N ALA A 106 -12.49 5.03 4.47
CA ALA A 106 -11.90 5.41 3.18
C ALA A 106 -10.80 4.44 2.74
N SER A 107 -9.96 3.98 3.69
CA SER A 107 -8.94 2.95 3.44
C SER A 107 -9.58 1.63 2.98
N ALA A 108 -10.66 1.18 3.61
CA ALA A 108 -11.39 -0.02 3.20
C ALA A 108 -12.00 0.14 1.80
N ALA A 109 -12.62 1.29 1.52
CA ALA A 109 -13.16 1.62 0.21
C ALA A 109 -12.07 1.59 -0.87
N GLY A 110 -10.90 2.17 -0.61
CA GLY A 110 -9.76 2.15 -1.54
C GLY A 110 -9.30 0.74 -1.90
N ARG A 111 -9.22 -0.15 -0.92
CA ARG A 111 -8.84 -1.55 -1.13
C ARG A 111 -9.84 -2.35 -1.97
N LEU A 112 -11.08 -1.92 -2.05
CA LEU A 112 -12.10 -2.53 -2.90
C LEU A 112 -12.14 -1.87 -4.28
N LEU A 113 -12.17 -0.54 -4.31
CA LEU A 113 -12.40 0.22 -5.54
C LEU A 113 -11.18 0.23 -6.48
N CYS A 114 -9.95 0.39 -5.95
CA CYS A 114 -8.77 0.46 -6.80
C CYS A 114 -8.46 -0.86 -7.51
N PRO A 115 -8.51 -2.06 -6.87
CA PRO A 115 -8.38 -3.32 -7.58
C PRO A 115 -9.49 -3.52 -8.61
N ALA A 116 -10.76 -3.25 -8.26
CA ALA A 116 -11.89 -3.36 -9.19
C ALA A 116 -11.69 -2.45 -10.41
N ALA A 117 -11.30 -1.19 -10.19
CA ALA A 117 -10.96 -0.27 -11.27
C ALA A 117 -9.78 -0.79 -12.11
N SER A 118 -8.78 -1.42 -11.47
CA SER A 118 -7.60 -1.94 -12.16
C SER A 118 -7.90 -3.17 -13.01
N ASP A 119 -8.97 -3.90 -12.71
CA ASP A 119 -9.45 -5.01 -13.54
C ASP A 119 -10.11 -4.50 -14.84
N HIS A 120 -10.75 -3.32 -14.81
CA HIS A 120 -11.38 -2.71 -15.97
C HIS A 120 -10.41 -1.87 -16.81
N TRP A 121 -9.61 -1.02 -16.19
CA TRP A 121 -8.77 -0.04 -16.89
C TRP A 121 -7.31 -0.47 -17.00
N GLY A 122 -6.95 -1.59 -16.36
CA GLY A 122 -5.59 -2.10 -16.30
C GLY A 122 -4.81 -1.57 -15.09
N ARG A 123 -3.75 -2.30 -14.71
CA ARG A 123 -2.99 -2.04 -13.48
C ARG A 123 -2.28 -0.68 -13.50
N LYS A 124 -1.60 -0.37 -14.61
CA LYS A 124 -0.79 0.85 -14.73
C LYS A 124 -1.59 2.14 -14.69
N PRO A 125 -2.67 2.33 -15.52
CA PRO A 125 -3.47 3.54 -15.48
C PRO A 125 -4.03 3.83 -14.09
N VAL A 126 -4.48 2.80 -13.36
CA VAL A 126 -4.99 2.98 -12.01
C VAL A 126 -3.87 3.38 -11.04
N LEU A 127 -2.68 2.79 -11.14
CA LEU A 127 -1.54 3.22 -10.31
C LEU A 127 -1.13 4.66 -10.61
N TYR A 128 -1.15 5.10 -11.87
CA TYR A 128 -0.91 6.52 -12.19
C TYR A 128 -1.94 7.43 -11.51
N GLY A 129 -3.22 7.04 -11.57
CA GLY A 129 -4.29 7.73 -10.85
C GLY A 129 -4.08 7.77 -9.34
N VAL A 130 -3.64 6.66 -8.75
CA VAL A 130 -3.31 6.55 -7.32
C VAL A 130 -2.20 7.52 -6.94
N TYR A 131 -1.08 7.55 -7.66
CA TYR A 131 0.03 8.45 -7.35
C TYR A 131 -0.32 9.92 -7.61
N ALA A 132 -1.08 10.21 -8.66
CA ALA A 132 -1.60 11.55 -8.90
C ALA A 132 -2.53 12.01 -7.77
N ALA A 133 -3.40 11.14 -7.29
CA ALA A 133 -4.29 11.42 -6.16
C ALA A 133 -3.51 11.57 -4.83
N LEU A 134 -2.45 10.78 -4.61
CA LEU A 134 -1.58 10.96 -3.44
C LEU A 134 -0.84 12.30 -3.50
N ALA A 135 -0.32 12.70 -4.65
CA ALA A 135 0.34 14.00 -4.82
C ALA A 135 -0.64 15.16 -4.60
N ALA A 136 -1.78 15.14 -5.28
CA ALA A 136 -2.82 16.16 -5.14
C ALA A 136 -3.40 16.19 -3.71
N GLY A 137 -3.64 15.02 -3.12
CA GLY A 137 -4.10 14.89 -1.74
C GLY A 137 -3.10 15.44 -0.73
N SER A 138 -1.78 15.22 -0.94
CA SER A 138 -0.72 15.78 -0.10
C SER A 138 -0.66 17.31 -0.19
N ILE A 139 -0.82 17.87 -1.40
CA ILE A 139 -0.92 19.32 -1.59
C ILE A 139 -2.19 19.85 -0.90
N GLY A 140 -3.33 19.22 -1.15
CA GLY A 140 -4.59 19.60 -0.49
C GLY A 140 -4.50 19.53 1.02
N PHE A 141 -3.87 18.49 1.58
CA PHE A 141 -3.68 18.33 3.01
C PHE A 141 -2.76 19.41 3.61
N ALA A 142 -1.76 19.90 2.86
CA ALA A 142 -0.89 20.98 3.32
C ALA A 142 -1.64 22.29 3.61
N PHE A 143 -2.67 22.59 2.81
CA PHE A 143 -3.47 23.81 2.92
C PHE A 143 -4.83 23.60 3.63
N ALA A 144 -5.18 22.36 3.95
CA ALA A 144 -6.46 22.02 4.54
C ALA A 144 -6.61 22.60 5.95
N GLN A 145 -7.81 23.11 6.24
CA GLN A 145 -8.22 23.62 7.56
C GLN A 145 -9.63 23.13 7.91
N GLY A 146 -9.93 23.01 9.20
CA GLY A 146 -11.21 22.55 9.69
C GLY A 146 -11.60 21.19 9.08
N TRP A 147 -12.80 21.10 8.53
CA TRP A 147 -13.34 19.87 7.93
C TRP A 147 -12.60 19.42 6.66
N TRP A 148 -11.88 20.31 5.97
CA TRP A 148 -11.07 19.94 4.80
C TRP A 148 -9.89 19.04 5.15
N VAL A 149 -9.40 19.09 6.40
CA VAL A 149 -8.37 18.17 6.91
C VAL A 149 -8.87 16.73 6.84
N LEU A 150 -10.13 16.49 7.27
CA LEU A 150 -10.77 15.18 7.18
C LEU A 150 -10.88 14.71 5.72
N ALA A 151 -11.38 15.57 4.84
CA ALA A 151 -11.56 15.21 3.43
C ALA A 151 -10.23 14.86 2.75
N ALA A 152 -9.19 15.68 2.94
CA ALA A 152 -7.86 15.42 2.38
C ALA A 152 -7.22 14.15 2.96
N TYR A 153 -7.39 13.91 4.27
CA TYR A 153 -6.91 12.68 4.91
C TYR A 153 -7.61 11.43 4.38
N CYS A 154 -8.91 11.50 4.10
CA CYS A 154 -9.65 10.41 3.46
C CYS A 154 -9.11 10.08 2.06
N VAL A 155 -8.76 11.10 1.28
CA VAL A 155 -8.12 10.90 -0.03
C VAL A 155 -6.80 10.16 0.13
N LEU A 156 -5.93 10.62 1.04
CA LEU A 156 -4.62 9.99 1.27
C LEU A 156 -4.77 8.52 1.71
N THR A 157 -5.65 8.24 2.67
CA THR A 157 -5.86 6.87 3.18
C THR A 157 -6.46 5.95 2.14
N CYS A 158 -7.43 6.44 1.36
CA CYS A 158 -8.09 5.69 0.30
C CYS A 158 -7.09 5.26 -0.77
N PHE A 159 -6.35 6.20 -1.33
CA PHE A 159 -5.46 5.90 -2.45
C PHE A 159 -4.17 5.20 -2.03
N TYR A 160 -3.63 5.47 -0.84
CA TYR A 160 -2.52 4.70 -0.29
C TYR A 160 -2.89 3.21 -0.14
N SER A 161 -4.01 2.93 0.51
CA SER A 161 -4.47 1.56 0.73
C SER A 161 -4.91 0.87 -0.56
N GLY A 162 -5.56 1.62 -1.44
CA GLY A 162 -5.98 1.13 -2.75
C GLY A 162 -4.78 0.77 -3.65
N GLY A 163 -3.75 1.63 -3.67
CA GLY A 163 -2.51 1.35 -4.38
C GLY A 163 -1.82 0.07 -3.88
N ALA A 164 -1.73 -0.09 -2.56
CA ALA A 164 -1.17 -1.30 -1.95
C ALA A 164 -1.96 -2.56 -2.33
N ALA A 165 -3.28 -2.48 -2.46
CA ALA A 165 -4.15 -3.61 -2.84
C ALA A 165 -4.00 -4.01 -4.32
N VAL A 166 -3.58 -3.13 -5.21
CA VAL A 166 -3.30 -3.43 -6.62
C VAL A 166 -1.95 -4.14 -6.81
N GLN A 167 -0.99 -3.97 -5.89
CA GLN A 167 0.37 -4.47 -6.02
C GLN A 167 0.49 -6.00 -6.21
N PRO A 168 -0.24 -6.87 -5.48
CA PRO A 168 -0.16 -8.33 -5.69
C PRO A 168 -0.52 -8.73 -7.12
N ALA A 169 -1.56 -8.10 -7.69
CA ALA A 169 -1.99 -8.38 -9.05
C ALA A 169 -0.96 -7.88 -10.09
N LEU A 170 -0.39 -6.69 -9.88
CA LEU A 170 0.72 -6.20 -10.71
C LEU A 170 1.93 -7.14 -10.64
N ASN A 171 2.28 -7.64 -9.45
CA ASN A 171 3.37 -8.59 -9.28
C ASN A 171 3.17 -9.86 -10.11
N THR A 172 1.97 -10.43 -10.09
CA THR A 172 1.66 -11.62 -10.89
C THR A 172 1.69 -11.35 -12.39
N ASP A 173 1.24 -10.16 -12.80
CA ASP A 173 1.28 -9.76 -14.22
C ASP A 173 2.72 -9.53 -14.74
N LEU A 174 3.65 -9.10 -13.87
CA LEU A 174 5.04 -8.83 -14.23
C LEU A 174 5.94 -10.06 -14.12
N PHE A 175 5.78 -10.88 -13.10
CA PHE A 175 6.75 -11.90 -12.70
C PHE A 175 6.18 -13.33 -12.69
N GLY A 176 4.90 -13.50 -13.06
CA GLY A 176 4.22 -14.79 -13.14
C GLY A 176 3.63 -15.28 -11.81
N LEU A 177 2.97 -16.43 -11.88
CA LEU A 177 2.19 -17.00 -10.78
C LEU A 177 2.98 -18.03 -9.94
N ALA A 178 3.96 -18.73 -10.54
CA ALA A 178 4.64 -19.83 -9.88
C ALA A 178 5.31 -19.47 -8.54
N HIS A 179 5.86 -18.25 -8.44
CA HIS A 179 6.52 -17.75 -7.25
C HIS A 179 5.87 -16.49 -6.68
N ALA A 180 4.59 -16.24 -7.01
CA ALA A 180 3.91 -14.97 -6.74
C ALA A 180 3.97 -14.53 -5.28
N GLY A 181 3.82 -15.46 -4.33
CA GLY A 181 3.85 -15.14 -2.89
C GLY A 181 5.21 -14.63 -2.42
N VAL A 182 6.29 -15.34 -2.79
CA VAL A 182 7.66 -14.94 -2.43
C VAL A 182 8.06 -13.65 -3.14
N ASN A 183 7.74 -13.55 -4.43
CA ASN A 183 8.03 -12.38 -5.25
C ASN A 183 7.35 -11.13 -4.69
N TYR A 184 6.06 -11.24 -4.33
CA TYR A 184 5.34 -10.13 -3.71
C TYR A 184 5.89 -9.80 -2.32
N GLY A 185 6.25 -10.80 -1.51
CA GLY A 185 6.88 -10.58 -0.21
C GLY A 185 8.16 -9.74 -0.30
N LEU A 186 8.98 -9.99 -1.30
CA LEU A 186 10.19 -9.21 -1.56
C LEU A 186 9.88 -7.76 -2.00
N ILE A 187 8.84 -7.56 -2.84
CA ILE A 187 8.39 -6.20 -3.22
C ILE A 187 7.82 -5.47 -2.00
N ALA A 188 7.10 -6.17 -1.14
CA ALA A 188 6.51 -5.61 0.07
C ALA A 188 7.55 -5.08 1.08
N LEU A 189 8.83 -5.48 0.99
CA LEU A 189 9.92 -4.85 1.73
C LEU A 189 10.03 -3.35 1.43
N GLY A 190 9.58 -2.90 0.26
CA GLY A 190 9.45 -1.48 -0.06
C GLY A 190 8.53 -0.74 0.92
N MET A 191 7.46 -1.39 1.41
CA MET A 191 6.57 -0.77 2.41
C MET A 191 7.33 -0.50 3.72
N SER A 192 8.17 -1.43 4.15
CA SER A 192 9.02 -1.26 5.35
C SER A 192 10.02 -0.13 5.15
N ALA A 193 10.67 -0.06 3.98
CA ALA A 193 11.58 1.04 3.64
C ALA A 193 10.85 2.39 3.62
N GLY A 194 9.65 2.45 3.05
CA GLY A 194 8.81 3.65 3.05
C GLY A 194 8.35 4.06 4.44
N SER A 195 8.05 3.10 5.32
CA SER A 195 7.72 3.37 6.73
C SER A 195 8.91 3.95 7.49
N LEU A 196 10.11 3.41 7.28
CA LEU A 196 11.35 3.94 7.87
C LEU A 196 11.65 5.36 7.36
N LEU A 197 11.47 5.61 6.06
CA LEU A 197 11.61 6.94 5.48
C LEU A 197 10.62 7.93 6.10
N SER A 198 9.36 7.52 6.26
CA SER A 198 8.31 8.34 6.88
C SER A 198 8.62 8.62 8.35
N TYR A 199 9.05 7.61 9.10
CA TYR A 199 9.46 7.77 10.49
C TYR A 199 10.65 8.73 10.62
N ALA A 200 11.71 8.53 9.84
CA ALA A 200 12.86 9.43 9.84
C ALA A 200 12.44 10.87 9.46
N GLY A 201 11.59 11.01 8.45
CA GLY A 201 11.03 12.30 8.06
C GLY A 201 10.23 12.97 9.18
N SER A 202 9.45 12.20 9.95
CA SER A 202 8.68 12.74 11.07
C SER A 202 9.55 13.20 12.25
N GLN A 203 10.75 12.62 12.41
CA GLN A 203 11.67 13.00 13.49
C GLN A 203 12.63 14.14 13.11
N LEU A 204 13.03 14.21 11.84
CA LEU A 204 14.11 15.09 11.39
C LEU A 204 13.61 16.36 10.68
N LEU A 205 12.36 16.38 10.21
CA LEU A 205 11.83 17.46 9.39
C LEU A 205 10.74 18.23 10.14
N ASP A 206 10.68 19.52 9.93
CA ASP A 206 9.57 20.37 10.34
C ASP A 206 8.33 20.14 9.47
N LEU A 207 7.18 20.64 9.89
CA LEU A 207 5.90 20.37 9.23
C LEU A 207 5.90 20.78 7.73
N PRO A 208 6.40 21.96 7.32
CA PRO A 208 6.50 22.31 5.90
C PRO A 208 7.35 21.34 5.09
N ALA A 209 8.51 20.93 5.61
CA ALA A 209 9.38 19.97 4.92
C ALA A 209 8.76 18.56 4.82
N ARG A 210 7.96 18.14 5.83
CA ARG A 210 7.19 16.89 5.75
C ARG A 210 6.17 16.93 4.60
N HIS A 211 5.50 18.06 4.38
CA HIS A 211 4.57 18.22 3.24
C HIS A 211 5.33 18.16 1.90
N MET A 212 6.49 18.79 1.81
CA MET A 212 7.32 18.71 0.60
C MET A 212 7.80 17.28 0.33
N LEU A 213 8.23 16.56 1.37
CA LEU A 213 8.61 15.14 1.25
C LEU A 213 7.44 14.28 0.78
N ALA A 214 6.24 14.49 1.32
CA ALA A 214 5.04 13.76 0.92
C ALA A 214 4.71 13.96 -0.57
N VAL A 215 4.72 15.20 -1.05
CA VAL A 215 4.46 15.51 -2.46
C VAL A 215 5.56 14.95 -3.35
N ALA A 216 6.82 15.20 -3.00
CA ALA A 216 7.97 14.74 -3.79
C ALA A 216 8.01 13.22 -3.90
N SER A 217 7.74 12.50 -2.82
CA SER A 217 7.69 11.04 -2.82
C SER A 217 6.54 10.50 -3.67
N ALA A 218 5.34 11.09 -3.60
CA ALA A 218 4.22 10.68 -4.45
C ALA A 218 4.55 10.86 -5.93
N VAL A 219 5.12 12.01 -6.32
CA VAL A 219 5.52 12.28 -7.71
C VAL A 219 6.62 11.31 -8.15
N ALA A 220 7.67 11.13 -7.35
CA ALA A 220 8.76 10.22 -7.67
C ALA A 220 8.29 8.76 -7.78
N GLY A 221 7.38 8.32 -6.89
CA GLY A 221 6.76 7.00 -6.95
C GLY A 221 5.96 6.80 -8.25
N GLY A 222 5.18 7.80 -8.65
CA GLY A 222 4.47 7.80 -9.93
C GLY A 222 5.43 7.68 -11.12
N ILE A 223 6.53 8.42 -11.10
CA ILE A 223 7.59 8.35 -12.13
C ILE A 223 8.20 6.93 -12.20
N CYS A 224 8.46 6.28 -11.05
CA CYS A 224 8.95 4.90 -11.05
C CYS A 224 8.01 3.97 -11.84
N PHE A 225 6.69 4.10 -11.66
CA PHE A 225 5.73 3.26 -12.37
C PHE A 225 5.60 3.58 -13.87
N LEU A 226 5.95 4.81 -14.32
CA LEU A 226 6.02 5.11 -15.75
C LEU A 226 7.05 4.22 -16.47
N PHE A 227 8.17 3.91 -15.81
CA PHE A 227 9.24 3.10 -16.36
C PHE A 227 9.06 1.59 -16.14
N VAL A 228 8.07 1.16 -15.36
CA VAL A 228 7.73 -0.26 -15.23
C VAL A 228 7.18 -0.78 -16.55
N LYS A 229 7.86 -1.76 -17.16
CA LYS A 229 7.46 -2.43 -18.42
C LYS A 229 7.25 -3.91 -18.14
N PRO A 230 6.43 -4.63 -18.93
CA PRO A 230 6.40 -6.09 -18.88
C PRO A 230 7.82 -6.63 -19.05
N VAL A 231 8.17 -7.64 -18.27
CA VAL A 231 9.47 -8.31 -18.43
C VAL A 231 9.41 -9.09 -19.74
N ALA A 232 10.30 -8.75 -20.69
CA ALA A 232 10.38 -9.50 -21.96
C ALA A 232 10.84 -10.93 -21.66
N THR A 233 10.11 -11.91 -22.16
CA THR A 233 10.43 -13.34 -22.04
C THR A 233 11.79 -13.63 -22.65
N VAL A 234 12.58 -14.45 -21.98
CA VAL A 234 13.93 -14.89 -22.38
C VAL A 234 13.91 -15.65 -23.72
N GLU A 235 12.76 -16.09 -24.20
CA GLU A 235 12.60 -16.85 -25.44
C GLU A 235 12.99 -16.11 -26.72
N LYS A 236 13.02 -14.76 -26.71
CA LYS A 236 13.45 -14.00 -27.91
C LYS A 236 14.96 -13.91 -28.12
N GLN A 237 15.77 -14.36 -27.16
CA GLN A 237 17.24 -14.33 -27.31
C GLN A 237 17.84 -15.63 -27.82
N GLN A 238 17.10 -16.73 -27.86
CA GLN A 238 17.58 -18.00 -28.40
C GLN A 238 17.18 -18.28 -29.86
N GLY A 239 16.40 -17.41 -30.47
CA GLY A 239 15.95 -17.53 -31.87
C GLY A 239 16.79 -16.76 -32.89
N ASN A 240 17.87 -16.10 -32.51
CA ASN A 240 18.74 -15.31 -33.39
C ASN A 240 20.25 -15.65 -33.20
N GLY A 241 20.56 -16.92 -33.00
CA GLY A 241 21.90 -17.45 -33.01
C GLY A 241 22.05 -18.53 -34.06
#